data_436f13fb4115296105669325cfcae21e
#
_entry.id   436f13fb4115296105669325cfcae21e
#
_cell.length_a   1.000
_cell.length_b   1.000
_cell.length_c   1.000
_cell.angle_alpha   90.00
_cell.angle_beta   90.00
_cell.angle_gamma   90.00
#
_symmetry.space_group_name_H-M   'P 1'
#
loop_
_entity.id
_entity.type
_entity.pdbx_description
1 polymer ?
#
loop_
_entity_poly.entity_id
_entity_poly.type
_entity_poly.pdbx_seq_one_letter_code
_entity_poly.pdbx_strand_id
1 'polypeptide(L)'
;MIIVTAGAAYLDIDAYAGCIAYAEWLNLSGRPARALSSAPLNESIPGTFRQRLKGLDAHVPQGTEQFVLVDISNHLHLDPLVDLDRVVEVIDHHPGFEAFWNERLGQHADIRQIGAACTQVYQRWRDSGLLPRISRDSAQLLAAGILDNTLNFTDQGCTASDRQAYADLAALAGLGPDWPEDYFKQCQQQIEAQLPEALLKDLKVFEASSNLPRRFAQLTLWHAQGLLVRQRSLIEQVLGQWGDDWLLNLISLGEGTSYLLTGSPGNARRPGCCTLAAVPACGHCPGRPILRKELLRKGLALQATS
;
A
#
# COMPACT_ATOMS: atom_id res chain seq x y z
N MET A 1 17.03 16.99 14.85
CA MET A 1 15.95 15.98 14.98
C MET A 1 15.69 15.35 13.61
N ILE A 2 15.40 14.05 13.56
CA ILE A 2 15.08 13.36 12.32
C ILE A 2 13.55 13.25 12.21
N ILE A 3 13.01 13.56 11.03
CA ILE A 3 11.63 13.31 10.68
C ILE A 3 11.58 12.12 9.74
N VAL A 4 10.84 11.08 10.12
CA VAL A 4 10.56 9.92 9.28
C VAL A 4 9.19 10.14 8.64
N THR A 5 9.14 10.15 7.31
CA THR A 5 7.95 10.50 6.54
C THR A 5 7.86 9.70 5.23
N ALA A 6 6.79 9.92 4.46
CA ALA A 6 6.52 9.20 3.22
C ALA A 6 6.02 10.14 2.11
N GLY A 7 5.14 9.65 1.24
CA GLY A 7 4.56 10.40 0.12
C GLY A 7 3.43 11.33 0.53
N ALA A 8 3.09 12.28 -0.38
CA ALA A 8 2.07 13.31 -0.16
C ALA A 8 0.63 12.84 -0.37
N ALA A 9 0.40 11.81 -1.19
CA ALA A 9 -0.95 11.48 -1.65
C ALA A 9 -1.82 10.89 -0.53
N TYR A 10 -1.30 9.88 0.13
CA TYR A 10 -1.87 9.22 1.31
C TYR A 10 -0.82 8.29 1.93
N LEU A 11 -0.98 7.96 3.20
CA LEU A 11 -0.25 6.88 3.85
C LEU A 11 -1.08 5.60 3.76
N ASP A 12 -0.56 4.58 3.11
CA ASP A 12 -1.03 3.22 3.30
C ASP A 12 -0.40 2.60 4.56
N ILE A 13 -0.73 1.35 4.85
CA ILE A 13 -0.25 0.72 6.09
C ILE A 13 1.25 0.46 6.05
N ASP A 14 1.88 0.27 4.89
CA ASP A 14 3.32 0.03 4.77
C ASP A 14 4.12 1.30 5.09
N ALA A 15 3.77 2.42 4.45
CA ALA A 15 4.35 3.73 4.75
C ALA A 15 4.12 4.13 6.21
N TYR A 16 2.89 3.99 6.69
CA TYR A 16 2.48 4.34 8.04
C TYR A 16 3.24 3.57 9.12
N ALA A 17 3.24 2.25 9.01
CA ALA A 17 3.91 1.37 9.95
C ALA A 17 5.44 1.54 9.90
N GLY A 18 5.97 1.63 8.68
CA GLY A 18 7.39 1.83 8.45
C GLY A 18 7.89 3.13 9.10
N CYS A 19 7.19 4.25 8.92
CA CYS A 19 7.55 5.54 9.54
C CYS A 19 7.58 5.45 11.07
N ILE A 20 6.55 4.86 11.69
CA ILE A 20 6.45 4.75 13.15
C ILE A 20 7.56 3.86 13.71
N ALA A 21 7.68 2.65 13.17
CA ALA A 21 8.64 1.68 13.68
C ALA A 21 10.10 2.12 13.42
N TYR A 22 10.36 2.82 12.31
CA TYR A 22 11.69 3.35 12.04
C TYR A 22 12.06 4.52 12.96
N ALA A 23 11.11 5.41 13.26
CA ALA A 23 11.33 6.47 14.24
C ALA A 23 11.61 5.90 15.66
N GLU A 24 10.94 4.82 16.05
CA GLU A 24 11.22 4.10 17.31
C GLU A 24 12.63 3.53 17.30
N TRP A 25 13.04 2.87 16.21
CA TRP A 25 14.40 2.32 16.05
C TRP A 25 15.47 3.41 16.15
N LEU A 26 15.28 4.54 15.50
CA LEU A 26 16.20 5.69 15.55
C LEU A 26 16.37 6.19 16.99
N ASN A 27 15.26 6.37 17.72
CA ASN A 27 15.29 6.81 19.11
C ASN A 27 16.04 5.83 20.02
N LEU A 28 15.82 4.53 19.85
CA LEU A 28 16.55 3.50 20.61
C LEU A 28 18.02 3.42 20.22
N SER A 29 18.37 3.86 19.01
CA SER A 29 19.75 3.99 18.52
C SER A 29 20.42 5.30 18.94
N GLY A 30 19.78 6.12 19.79
CA GLY A 30 20.31 7.41 20.26
C GLY A 30 20.20 8.55 19.25
N ARG A 31 19.41 8.41 18.19
CA ARG A 31 19.15 9.40 17.16
C ARG A 31 17.71 9.96 17.32
N PRO A 32 17.50 11.13 17.92
CA PRO A 32 16.17 11.67 18.18
C PRO A 32 15.34 11.79 16.88
N ALA A 33 14.19 11.11 16.82
CA ALA A 33 13.35 11.05 15.63
C ALA A 33 11.85 11.07 15.98
N ARG A 34 11.05 11.49 14.98
CA ARG A 34 9.58 11.43 15.01
C ARG A 34 9.06 10.96 13.65
N ALA A 35 8.00 10.15 13.67
CA ALA A 35 7.21 9.88 12.49
C ALA A 35 6.21 11.02 12.29
N LEU A 36 6.24 11.68 11.13
CA LEU A 36 5.35 12.79 10.77
C LEU A 36 4.94 12.68 9.32
N SER A 37 3.68 13.01 9.00
CA SER A 37 3.22 13.21 7.64
C SER A 37 2.05 14.18 7.61
N SER A 38 1.94 14.98 6.54
CA SER A 38 0.76 15.78 6.23
C SER A 38 -0.27 15.02 5.39
N ALA A 39 0.10 13.84 4.86
CA ALA A 39 -0.76 13.03 4.03
C ALA A 39 -1.90 12.38 4.83
N PRO A 40 -3.11 12.28 4.26
CA PRO A 40 -4.21 11.57 4.90
C PRO A 40 -3.91 10.07 4.97
N LEU A 41 -4.50 9.37 5.94
CA LEU A 41 -4.44 7.92 6.00
C LEU A 41 -5.32 7.29 4.92
N ASN A 42 -4.84 6.18 4.34
CA ASN A 42 -5.65 5.36 3.45
C ASN A 42 -6.87 4.80 4.19
N GLU A 43 -8.01 4.72 3.49
CA GLU A 43 -9.26 4.25 4.11
C GLU A 43 -9.24 2.76 4.45
N SER A 44 -8.33 1.97 3.89
CA SER A 44 -8.14 0.56 4.26
C SER A 44 -7.53 0.35 5.65
N ILE A 45 -6.86 1.38 6.22
CA ILE A 45 -6.21 1.22 7.53
C ILE A 45 -7.27 1.06 8.62
N PRO A 46 -7.28 -0.05 9.40
CA PRO A 46 -8.26 -0.28 10.46
C PRO A 46 -8.27 0.82 11.52
N GLY A 47 -9.45 1.15 12.03
CA GLY A 47 -9.63 2.17 13.06
C GLY A 47 -8.78 1.96 14.32
N THR A 48 -8.52 0.70 14.68
CA THR A 48 -7.63 0.31 15.79
C THR A 48 -6.18 0.76 15.58
N PHE A 49 -5.72 0.86 14.33
CA PHE A 49 -4.39 1.38 14.00
C PHE A 49 -4.37 2.90 13.87
N ARG A 50 -5.42 3.51 13.29
CA ARG A 50 -5.53 4.96 13.12
C ARG A 50 -5.35 5.73 14.44
N GLN A 51 -5.82 5.17 15.54
CA GLN A 51 -5.73 5.80 16.86
C GLN A 51 -4.30 5.86 17.43
N ARG A 52 -3.37 5.10 16.88
CA ARG A 52 -1.96 5.04 17.34
C ARG A 52 -1.10 6.19 16.78
N LEU A 53 -1.60 6.96 15.83
CA LEU A 53 -0.93 8.12 15.22
C LEU A 53 -1.05 9.44 16.01
N LYS A 54 -1.29 9.38 17.28
CA LYS A 54 -1.34 10.58 18.13
C LYS A 54 0.03 11.27 18.19
N GLY A 55 0.40 12.03 17.20
CA GLY A 55 1.68 12.72 17.17
C GLY A 55 2.10 13.27 15.82
N LEU A 56 1.35 12.93 14.75
CA LEU A 56 1.62 13.46 13.42
C LEU A 56 1.16 14.93 13.27
N ASP A 57 0.23 15.39 14.11
CA ASP A 57 -0.54 16.63 13.89
C ASP A 57 0.06 17.92 14.48
N ALA A 58 1.18 17.89 15.18
CA ALA A 58 1.65 19.04 15.96
C ALA A 58 3.14 19.37 15.80
N HIS A 59 3.69 19.27 14.58
CA HIS A 59 5.05 19.70 14.33
C HIS A 59 5.10 21.05 13.64
N VAL A 60 5.78 22.01 14.27
CA VAL A 60 6.17 23.28 13.64
C VAL A 60 7.58 23.09 13.13
N PRO A 61 7.81 23.11 11.80
CA PRO A 61 9.15 22.98 11.22
C PRO A 61 10.09 24.06 11.76
N GLN A 62 11.26 23.66 12.24
CA GLN A 62 12.28 24.57 12.76
C GLN A 62 13.37 24.88 11.73
N GLY A 63 13.28 24.28 10.55
CA GLY A 63 14.24 24.46 9.47
C GLY A 63 15.62 23.81 9.72
N THR A 64 15.73 22.94 10.72
CA THR A 64 16.97 22.22 11.07
C THR A 64 16.80 20.69 11.02
N GLU A 65 15.62 20.22 10.65
CA GLU A 65 15.28 18.81 10.58
C GLU A 65 16.04 18.13 9.43
N GLN A 66 16.36 16.86 9.64
CA GLN A 66 16.75 15.90 8.61
C GLN A 66 15.60 14.95 8.34
N PHE A 67 15.53 14.41 7.13
CA PHE A 67 14.42 13.56 6.71
C PHE A 67 14.90 12.16 6.36
N VAL A 68 14.14 11.18 6.81
CA VAL A 68 14.19 9.79 6.33
C VAL A 68 12.89 9.50 5.60
N LEU A 69 13.00 8.99 4.39
CA LEU A 69 11.86 8.63 3.55
C LEU A 69 11.63 7.12 3.65
N VAL A 70 10.38 6.72 3.91
CA VAL A 70 9.98 5.32 3.98
C VAL A 70 8.83 5.09 3.00
N ASP A 71 8.94 4.04 2.20
CA ASP A 71 7.96 3.63 1.19
C ASP A 71 7.70 4.67 0.08
N ILE A 72 8.67 5.51 -0.17
CA ILE A 72 8.66 6.51 -1.24
C ILE A 72 10.07 6.84 -1.70
N SER A 73 10.32 6.75 -3.00
CA SER A 73 11.54 7.23 -3.65
C SER A 73 11.28 8.25 -4.76
N ASN A 74 10.03 8.38 -5.23
CA ASN A 74 9.69 9.40 -6.20
C ASN A 74 9.76 10.79 -5.55
N HIS A 75 10.87 11.51 -5.80
CA HIS A 75 11.14 12.83 -5.21
C HIS A 75 10.14 13.93 -5.63
N LEU A 76 9.33 13.71 -6.65
CA LEU A 76 8.26 14.63 -7.08
C LEU A 76 6.97 14.49 -6.27
N HIS A 77 6.85 13.41 -5.48
CA HIS A 77 5.63 13.08 -4.75
C HIS A 77 5.86 12.98 -3.23
N LEU A 78 6.92 13.60 -2.73
CA LEU A 78 7.22 13.65 -1.30
C LEU A 78 6.20 14.49 -0.52
N ASP A 79 6.07 14.22 0.77
CA ASP A 79 5.31 15.07 1.67
C ASP A 79 5.84 16.52 1.60
N PRO A 80 4.98 17.54 1.50
CA PRO A 80 5.39 18.96 1.39
C PRO A 80 6.27 19.46 2.53
N LEU A 81 6.31 18.76 3.67
CA LEU A 81 7.21 19.11 4.78
C LEU A 81 8.68 18.78 4.48
N VAL A 82 8.97 17.97 3.45
CA VAL A 82 10.32 17.48 3.15
C VAL A 82 11.14 18.54 2.42
N ASP A 83 12.25 18.93 3.03
CA ASP A 83 13.33 19.61 2.34
C ASP A 83 14.26 18.56 1.68
N LEU A 84 14.27 18.50 0.36
CA LEU A 84 14.99 17.49 -0.42
C LEU A 84 16.48 17.45 -0.12
N ASP A 85 17.10 18.62 0.14
CA ASP A 85 18.53 18.74 0.43
C ASP A 85 18.89 18.28 1.85
N ARG A 86 17.89 18.00 2.67
CA ARG A 86 18.03 17.48 4.04
C ARG A 86 17.59 16.04 4.19
N VAL A 87 17.27 15.37 3.10
CA VAL A 87 17.04 13.93 3.13
C VAL A 87 18.37 13.22 3.38
N VAL A 88 18.39 12.35 4.39
CA VAL A 88 19.62 11.63 4.82
C VAL A 88 19.52 10.13 4.59
N GLU A 89 18.34 9.59 4.37
CA GLU A 89 18.11 8.16 4.12
C GLU A 89 16.81 7.93 3.37
N VAL A 90 16.79 6.94 2.47
CA VAL A 90 15.60 6.46 1.76
C VAL A 90 15.50 4.95 1.89
N ILE A 91 14.33 4.47 2.29
CA ILE A 91 13.98 3.05 2.41
C ILE A 91 12.73 2.83 1.55
N ASP A 92 12.87 2.16 0.42
CA ASP A 92 11.76 1.96 -0.52
C ASP A 92 11.87 0.66 -1.28
N HIS A 93 10.74 0.14 -1.73
CA HIS A 93 10.68 -1.06 -2.57
C HIS A 93 10.13 -0.80 -3.98
N HIS A 94 9.83 0.46 -4.31
CA HIS A 94 9.37 0.88 -5.62
C HIS A 94 10.56 1.20 -6.54
N PRO A 95 10.66 0.58 -7.74
CA PRO A 95 11.75 0.84 -8.67
C PRO A 95 11.60 2.19 -9.39
N GLY A 96 12.72 2.72 -9.88
CA GLY A 96 12.75 3.82 -10.84
C GLY A 96 13.52 5.08 -10.40
N PHE A 97 13.88 5.19 -9.12
CA PHE A 97 14.60 6.35 -8.58
C PHE A 97 15.93 6.00 -7.90
N GLU A 98 16.41 4.77 -8.11
CA GLU A 98 17.65 4.26 -7.50
C GLU A 98 18.86 5.12 -7.89
N ALA A 99 18.99 5.48 -9.17
CA ALA A 99 20.12 6.28 -9.65
C ALA A 99 20.14 7.68 -8.99
N PHE A 100 18.97 8.33 -8.92
CA PHE A 100 18.84 9.66 -8.32
C PHE A 100 19.28 9.68 -6.86
N TRP A 101 18.82 8.70 -6.07
CA TRP A 101 19.12 8.65 -4.65
C TRP A 101 20.53 8.11 -4.36
N ASN A 102 21.02 7.15 -5.16
CA ASN A 102 22.39 6.63 -5.03
C ASN A 102 23.44 7.74 -5.27
N GLU A 103 23.19 8.64 -6.22
CA GLU A 103 24.08 9.80 -6.44
C GLU A 103 24.10 10.73 -5.23
N ARG A 104 22.97 10.96 -4.57
CA ARG A 104 22.84 11.89 -3.43
C ARG A 104 23.23 11.28 -2.08
N LEU A 105 22.90 10.04 -1.83
CA LEU A 105 22.95 9.42 -0.51
C LEU A 105 23.87 8.17 -0.44
N GLY A 106 24.31 7.66 -1.58
CA GLY A 106 25.15 6.47 -1.63
C GLY A 106 24.47 5.27 -0.91
N GLN A 107 25.18 4.69 0.04
CA GLN A 107 24.70 3.53 0.81
C GLN A 107 23.45 3.79 1.68
N HIS A 108 23.04 5.04 1.84
CA HIS A 108 21.83 5.41 2.57
C HIS A 108 20.57 5.41 1.69
N ALA A 109 20.68 5.06 0.42
CA ALA A 109 19.56 4.80 -0.48
C ALA A 109 19.31 3.28 -0.56
N ASP A 110 18.41 2.77 0.27
CA ASP A 110 18.01 1.35 0.26
C ASP A 110 16.73 1.18 -0.57
N ILE A 111 16.89 1.22 -1.90
CA ILE A 111 15.79 1.04 -2.85
C ILE A 111 15.98 -0.30 -3.56
N ARG A 112 15.14 -1.30 -3.26
CA ARG A 112 15.29 -2.65 -3.80
C ARG A 112 13.97 -3.40 -3.87
N GLN A 113 13.88 -4.35 -4.78
CA GLN A 113 12.70 -5.19 -4.94
C GLN A 113 12.55 -6.15 -3.75
N ILE A 114 11.53 -5.92 -2.94
CA ILE A 114 11.09 -6.74 -1.82
C ILE A 114 9.57 -6.56 -1.67
N GLY A 115 8.89 -7.40 -0.93
CA GLY A 115 7.43 -7.34 -0.82
C GLY A 115 6.89 -6.08 -0.15
N ALA A 116 7.62 -5.53 0.84
CA ALA A 116 7.19 -4.39 1.63
C ALA A 116 8.37 -3.56 2.16
N ALA A 117 8.23 -2.25 2.27
CA ALA A 117 9.20 -1.39 2.95
C ALA A 117 9.30 -1.73 4.45
N CYS A 118 8.20 -2.19 5.07
CA CYS A 118 8.18 -2.72 6.43
C CYS A 118 9.18 -3.88 6.62
N THR A 119 9.42 -4.70 5.60
CA THR A 119 10.45 -5.76 5.67
C THR A 119 11.86 -5.17 5.75
N GLN A 120 12.14 -4.09 5.03
CA GLN A 120 13.43 -3.39 5.12
C GLN A 120 13.62 -2.74 6.49
N VAL A 121 12.56 -2.13 7.03
CA VAL A 121 12.57 -1.57 8.39
C VAL A 121 12.83 -2.67 9.44
N TYR A 122 12.14 -3.82 9.34
CA TYR A 122 12.41 -4.97 10.20
C TYR A 122 13.88 -5.41 10.13
N GLN A 123 14.49 -5.43 8.94
CA GLN A 123 15.90 -5.79 8.77
C GLN A 123 16.84 -4.83 9.52
N ARG A 124 16.54 -3.51 9.57
CA ARG A 124 17.28 -2.54 10.40
C ARG A 124 17.23 -2.91 11.88
N TRP A 125 16.07 -3.29 12.39
CA TRP A 125 15.89 -3.75 13.76
C TRP A 125 16.71 -5.01 14.06
N ARG A 126 16.62 -6.00 13.17
CA ARG A 126 17.34 -7.28 13.31
C ARG A 126 18.85 -7.09 13.27
N ASP A 127 19.34 -6.41 12.24
CA ASP A 127 20.78 -6.30 11.95
C ASP A 127 21.51 -5.42 12.98
N SER A 128 20.82 -4.51 13.64
CA SER A 128 21.35 -3.74 14.78
C SER A 128 21.29 -4.49 16.12
N GLY A 129 20.68 -5.67 16.18
CA GLY A 129 20.46 -6.41 17.43
C GLY A 129 19.41 -5.79 18.35
N LEU A 130 18.65 -4.77 17.88
CA LEU A 130 17.62 -4.11 18.67
C LEU A 130 16.25 -4.78 18.56
N LEU A 131 16.07 -5.76 17.70
CA LEU A 131 14.78 -6.41 17.47
C LEU A 131 14.08 -6.89 18.76
N PRO A 132 14.76 -7.45 19.78
CA PRO A 132 14.10 -7.83 21.04
C PRO A 132 13.55 -6.65 21.85
N ARG A 133 13.88 -5.42 21.50
CA ARG A 133 13.44 -4.18 22.17
C ARG A 133 12.32 -3.45 21.41
N ILE A 134 11.89 -3.96 20.27
CA ILE A 134 10.79 -3.39 19.50
C ILE A 134 9.51 -3.40 20.35
N SER A 135 8.75 -2.31 20.33
CA SER A 135 7.46 -2.29 21.01
C SER A 135 6.49 -3.26 20.34
N ARG A 136 5.56 -3.81 21.15
CA ARG A 136 4.50 -4.67 20.62
C ARG A 136 3.70 -3.97 19.51
N ASP A 137 3.48 -2.68 19.66
CA ASP A 137 2.73 -1.86 18.70
C ASP A 137 3.47 -1.74 17.38
N SER A 138 4.76 -1.40 17.38
CA SER A 138 5.57 -1.33 16.15
C SER A 138 5.74 -2.70 15.50
N ALA A 139 5.90 -3.78 16.27
CA ALA A 139 5.95 -5.13 15.73
C ALA A 139 4.63 -5.51 15.01
N GLN A 140 3.48 -5.21 15.62
CA GLN A 140 2.18 -5.46 15.02
C GLN A 140 1.93 -4.61 13.77
N LEU A 141 2.34 -3.34 13.79
CA LEU A 141 2.23 -2.43 12.64
C LEU A 141 3.07 -2.93 11.46
N LEU A 142 4.35 -3.26 11.68
CA LEU A 142 5.21 -3.81 10.63
C LEU A 142 4.65 -5.12 10.07
N ALA A 143 4.13 -6.00 10.92
CA ALA A 143 3.48 -7.23 10.48
C ALA A 143 2.27 -6.95 9.59
N ALA A 144 1.45 -5.92 9.92
CA ALA A 144 0.32 -5.50 9.10
C ALA A 144 0.76 -4.97 7.74
N GLY A 145 1.79 -4.09 7.68
CA GLY A 145 2.34 -3.56 6.43
C GLY A 145 2.85 -4.65 5.51
N ILE A 146 3.57 -5.64 6.06
CA ILE A 146 4.04 -6.80 5.28
C ILE A 146 2.87 -7.60 4.72
N LEU A 147 1.85 -7.91 5.52
CA LEU A 147 0.68 -8.68 5.05
C LEU A 147 -0.06 -7.95 3.94
N ASP A 148 -0.33 -6.67 4.13
CA ASP A 148 -1.11 -5.86 3.18
C ASP A 148 -0.38 -5.77 1.83
N ASN A 149 0.88 -5.38 1.86
CA ASN A 149 1.67 -5.14 0.65
C ASN A 149 2.03 -6.42 -0.10
N THR A 150 2.06 -7.55 0.59
CA THR A 150 2.28 -8.87 -0.03
C THR A 150 0.97 -9.60 -0.37
N LEU A 151 -0.18 -8.96 -0.19
CA LEU A 151 -1.51 -9.58 -0.35
C LEU A 151 -1.61 -10.92 0.40
N ASN A 152 -1.30 -10.91 1.68
CA ASN A 152 -1.21 -12.12 2.49
C ASN A 152 -0.26 -13.16 1.88
N PHE A 153 0.92 -12.72 1.42
CA PHE A 153 1.97 -13.54 0.79
C PHE A 153 1.60 -14.15 -0.56
N THR A 154 0.57 -13.67 -1.23
CA THR A 154 0.13 -14.17 -2.54
C THR A 154 0.66 -13.33 -3.71
N ASP A 155 1.15 -12.10 -3.48
CA ASP A 155 1.78 -11.29 -4.52
C ASP A 155 3.09 -11.92 -5.02
N GLN A 156 3.37 -11.77 -6.32
CA GLN A 156 4.61 -12.26 -6.95
C GLN A 156 5.87 -11.55 -6.45
N GLY A 157 5.74 -10.34 -5.91
CA GLY A 157 6.83 -9.60 -5.29
C GLY A 157 7.19 -10.08 -3.89
N CYS A 158 6.37 -10.95 -3.29
CA CYS A 158 6.63 -11.51 -1.96
C CYS A 158 7.89 -12.40 -1.96
N THR A 159 8.79 -12.13 -1.04
CA THR A 159 10.07 -12.85 -0.89
C THR A 159 10.08 -13.74 0.38
N ALA A 160 11.10 -14.59 0.50
CA ALA A 160 11.35 -15.34 1.73
C ALA A 160 11.64 -14.41 2.92
N SER A 161 12.23 -13.23 2.65
CA SER A 161 12.52 -12.23 3.70
C SER A 161 11.23 -11.64 4.28
N ASP A 162 10.18 -11.43 3.46
CA ASP A 162 8.89 -10.91 3.94
C ASP A 162 8.22 -11.92 4.87
N ARG A 163 8.25 -13.21 4.51
CA ARG A 163 7.69 -14.28 5.35
C ARG A 163 8.43 -14.43 6.67
N GLN A 164 9.77 -14.35 6.65
CA GLN A 164 10.57 -14.44 7.87
C GLN A 164 10.32 -13.23 8.77
N ALA A 165 10.33 -12.01 8.19
CA ALA A 165 10.05 -10.78 8.92
C ALA A 165 8.67 -10.83 9.61
N TYR A 166 7.65 -11.24 8.87
CA TYR A 166 6.32 -11.41 9.44
C TYR A 166 6.30 -12.44 10.59
N ALA A 167 6.93 -13.60 10.43
CA ALA A 167 6.92 -14.64 11.45
C ALA A 167 7.55 -14.16 12.77
N ASP A 168 8.69 -13.47 12.69
CA ASP A 168 9.39 -12.94 13.85
C ASP A 168 8.57 -11.81 14.51
N LEU A 169 8.03 -10.89 13.73
CA LEU A 169 7.20 -9.78 14.22
C LEU A 169 5.89 -10.28 14.83
N ALA A 170 5.24 -11.27 14.22
CA ALA A 170 4.03 -11.88 14.76
C ALA A 170 4.27 -12.54 16.11
N ALA A 171 5.39 -13.24 16.28
CA ALA A 171 5.81 -13.82 17.56
C ALA A 171 6.04 -12.74 18.63
N LEU A 172 6.76 -11.66 18.29
CA LEU A 172 7.04 -10.54 19.19
C LEU A 172 5.78 -9.77 19.58
N ALA A 173 4.83 -9.61 18.66
CA ALA A 173 3.55 -8.95 18.92
C ALA A 173 2.51 -9.88 19.57
N GLY A 174 2.78 -11.20 19.68
CA GLY A 174 1.86 -12.19 20.19
C GLY A 174 0.61 -12.34 19.31
N LEU A 175 0.78 -12.34 17.98
CA LEU A 175 -0.30 -12.52 17.02
C LEU A 175 -0.63 -13.99 16.81
N GLY A 176 -1.91 -14.34 16.86
CA GLY A 176 -2.37 -15.70 16.61
C GLY A 176 -2.40 -16.07 15.12
N PRO A 177 -2.61 -17.36 14.79
CA PRO A 177 -2.67 -17.83 13.41
C PRO A 177 -3.81 -17.22 12.61
N ASP A 178 -4.92 -16.85 13.24
CA ASP A 178 -6.11 -16.28 12.60
C ASP A 178 -5.99 -14.75 12.42
N TRP A 179 -4.93 -14.14 12.98
CA TRP A 179 -4.78 -12.68 12.95
C TRP A 179 -4.73 -12.07 11.53
N PRO A 180 -4.12 -12.72 10.50
CA PRO A 180 -4.18 -12.19 9.14
C PRO A 180 -5.60 -12.04 8.60
N GLU A 181 -6.45 -13.04 8.84
CA GLU A 181 -7.85 -12.98 8.44
C GLU A 181 -8.59 -11.86 9.19
N ASP A 182 -8.40 -11.77 10.51
CA ASP A 182 -9.02 -10.73 11.33
C ASP A 182 -8.56 -9.33 10.92
N TYR A 183 -7.29 -9.16 10.56
CA TYR A 183 -6.75 -7.91 10.03
C TYR A 183 -7.47 -7.49 8.74
N PHE A 184 -7.53 -8.37 7.74
CA PHE A 184 -8.17 -8.03 6.46
C PHE A 184 -9.68 -7.86 6.59
N LYS A 185 -10.34 -8.55 7.49
CA LYS A 185 -11.76 -8.30 7.81
C LYS A 185 -11.98 -6.91 8.41
N GLN A 186 -11.09 -6.43 9.28
CA GLN A 186 -11.15 -5.07 9.81
C GLN A 186 -10.88 -4.02 8.71
N CYS A 187 -9.92 -4.26 7.81
CA CYS A 187 -9.70 -3.41 6.64
C CYS A 187 -10.97 -3.34 5.78
N GLN A 188 -11.59 -4.47 5.49
CA GLN A 188 -12.83 -4.53 4.73
C GLN A 188 -13.97 -3.76 5.41
N GLN A 189 -14.16 -3.93 6.71
CA GLN A 189 -15.18 -3.18 7.46
C GLN A 189 -14.97 -1.66 7.36
N GLN A 190 -13.71 -1.21 7.44
CA GLN A 190 -13.36 0.20 7.30
C GLN A 190 -13.65 0.71 5.89
N ILE A 191 -13.30 -0.05 4.86
CA ILE A 191 -13.58 0.26 3.45
C ILE A 191 -15.10 0.32 3.21
N GLU A 192 -15.85 -0.68 3.70
CA GLU A 192 -17.32 -0.73 3.52
C GLU A 192 -18.04 0.43 4.21
N ALA A 193 -17.54 0.90 5.35
CA ALA A 193 -18.10 2.05 6.07
C ALA A 193 -17.94 3.38 5.31
N GLN A 194 -16.93 3.49 4.42
CA GLN A 194 -16.62 4.70 3.66
C GLN A 194 -16.33 4.34 2.18
N LEU A 195 -17.15 3.46 1.59
CA LEU A 195 -16.90 2.91 0.26
C LEU A 195 -16.73 3.96 -0.84
N PRO A 196 -17.55 5.04 -0.92
CA PRO A 196 -17.32 6.09 -1.92
C PRO A 196 -15.93 6.73 -1.80
N GLU A 197 -15.52 7.08 -0.60
CA GLU A 197 -14.21 7.70 -0.32
C GLU A 197 -13.07 6.73 -0.64
N ALA A 198 -13.19 5.47 -0.27
CA ALA A 198 -12.19 4.44 -0.55
C ALA A 198 -12.00 4.25 -2.06
N LEU A 199 -13.09 4.20 -2.84
CA LEU A 199 -13.05 4.09 -4.29
C LEU A 199 -12.37 5.31 -4.94
N LEU A 200 -12.72 6.53 -4.48
CA LEU A 200 -12.20 7.77 -5.07
C LEU A 200 -10.73 8.02 -4.73
N LYS A 201 -10.32 7.73 -3.51
CA LYS A 201 -8.91 7.91 -3.08
C LYS A 201 -7.95 6.94 -3.75
N ASP A 202 -8.39 5.72 -4.05
CA ASP A 202 -7.56 4.76 -4.79
C ASP A 202 -7.64 4.93 -6.31
N LEU A 203 -8.56 5.74 -6.82
CA LEU A 203 -8.77 5.94 -8.25
C LEU A 203 -7.55 6.62 -8.89
N LYS A 204 -6.86 5.90 -9.76
CA LYS A 204 -5.74 6.41 -10.56
C LYS A 204 -6.19 6.66 -11.99
N VAL A 205 -5.68 7.74 -12.57
CA VAL A 205 -5.96 8.11 -13.98
C VAL A 205 -4.70 7.87 -14.79
N PHE A 206 -4.83 7.08 -15.86
CA PHE A 206 -3.74 6.75 -16.78
C PHE A 206 -3.97 7.43 -18.13
N GLU A 207 -2.89 7.65 -18.87
CA GLU A 207 -3.00 8.15 -20.24
C GLU A 207 -3.65 7.11 -21.16
N ALA A 208 -4.28 7.58 -22.26
CA ALA A 208 -5.10 6.77 -23.15
C ALA A 208 -4.34 5.73 -24.00
N SER A 209 -3.12 5.38 -23.64
CA SER A 209 -2.25 4.47 -24.41
C SER A 209 -2.45 2.98 -24.10
N SER A 210 -3.34 2.63 -23.18
CA SER A 210 -3.62 1.25 -22.80
C SER A 210 -4.98 0.78 -23.32
N ASN A 211 -5.12 -0.49 -23.62
CA ASN A 211 -6.43 -1.11 -23.93
C ASN A 211 -7.33 -1.25 -22.69
N LEU A 212 -6.95 -0.61 -21.60
CA LEU A 212 -7.69 -0.58 -20.34
C LEU A 212 -8.34 0.79 -20.15
N PRO A 213 -9.47 0.86 -19.42
CA PRO A 213 -10.07 2.11 -19.03
C PRO A 213 -9.07 3.05 -18.35
N ARG A 214 -9.22 4.36 -18.61
CA ARG A 214 -8.28 5.38 -18.10
C ARG A 214 -8.33 5.54 -16.59
N ARG A 215 -9.49 5.29 -16.00
CA ARG A 215 -9.70 5.39 -14.55
C ARG A 215 -9.70 4.00 -13.94
N PHE A 216 -8.77 3.76 -13.04
CA PHE A 216 -8.58 2.44 -12.48
C PHE A 216 -8.49 2.50 -10.95
N ALA A 217 -9.52 1.99 -10.26
CA ALA A 217 -9.54 1.80 -8.82
C ALA A 217 -9.24 0.34 -8.45
N GLN A 218 -8.64 0.13 -7.29
CA GLN A 218 -8.38 -1.18 -6.73
C GLN A 218 -8.66 -1.17 -5.22
N LEU A 219 -9.39 -2.17 -4.74
CA LEU A 219 -9.60 -2.39 -3.30
C LEU A 219 -9.23 -3.83 -2.95
N THR A 220 -8.59 -4.01 -1.81
CA THR A 220 -8.26 -5.33 -1.26
C THR A 220 -9.21 -5.65 -0.12
N LEU A 221 -9.90 -6.79 -0.22
CA LEU A 221 -10.95 -7.23 0.68
C LEU A 221 -10.69 -8.68 1.09
N TRP A 222 -11.23 -9.10 2.23
CA TRP A 222 -11.23 -10.52 2.57
C TRP A 222 -12.26 -11.30 1.73
N HIS A 223 -13.49 -10.78 1.61
CA HIS A 223 -14.56 -11.34 0.78
C HIS A 223 -15.23 -10.28 -0.09
N ALA A 224 -14.87 -10.23 -1.37
CA ALA A 224 -15.37 -9.22 -2.30
C ALA A 224 -16.78 -9.53 -2.85
N GLN A 225 -17.14 -10.80 -3.03
CA GLN A 225 -18.42 -11.18 -3.64
C GLN A 225 -19.62 -10.60 -2.87
N GLY A 226 -19.58 -10.66 -1.54
CA GLY A 226 -20.64 -10.11 -0.70
C GLY A 226 -20.80 -8.59 -0.84
N LEU A 227 -19.70 -7.87 -0.92
CA LEU A 227 -19.70 -6.42 -1.19
C LEU A 227 -20.34 -6.12 -2.55
N LEU A 228 -19.92 -6.83 -3.59
CA LEU A 228 -20.46 -6.65 -4.94
C LEU A 228 -21.96 -6.82 -5.01
N VAL A 229 -22.50 -7.84 -4.36
CA VAL A 229 -23.94 -8.07 -4.34
C VAL A 229 -24.68 -6.93 -3.65
N ARG A 230 -24.17 -6.44 -2.52
CA ARG A 230 -24.85 -5.40 -1.72
C ARG A 230 -24.66 -4.00 -2.25
N GLN A 231 -23.50 -3.68 -2.82
CA GLN A 231 -23.06 -2.29 -3.07
C GLN A 231 -22.81 -1.99 -4.56
N ARG A 232 -23.18 -2.89 -5.45
CA ARG A 232 -22.94 -2.73 -6.90
C ARG A 232 -23.44 -1.41 -7.44
N SER A 233 -24.69 -1.04 -7.14
CA SER A 233 -25.29 0.20 -7.62
C SER A 233 -24.55 1.44 -7.12
N LEU A 234 -24.07 1.42 -5.87
CA LEU A 234 -23.26 2.52 -5.32
C LEU A 234 -21.90 2.61 -6.02
N ILE A 235 -21.24 1.49 -6.26
CA ILE A 235 -19.95 1.43 -6.99
C ILE A 235 -20.12 2.03 -8.40
N GLU A 236 -21.16 1.61 -9.14
CA GLU A 236 -21.47 2.10 -10.48
C GLU A 236 -21.79 3.60 -10.47
N GLN A 237 -22.52 4.09 -9.47
CA GLN A 237 -22.82 5.50 -9.29
C GLN A 237 -21.56 6.33 -9.03
N VAL A 238 -20.70 5.86 -8.12
CA VAL A 238 -19.46 6.58 -7.73
C VAL A 238 -18.46 6.61 -8.87
N LEU A 239 -18.18 5.50 -9.52
CA LEU A 239 -17.18 5.42 -10.59
C LEU A 239 -17.74 5.95 -11.93
N GLY A 240 -19.04 5.87 -12.15
CA GLY A 240 -19.73 6.33 -13.36
C GLY A 240 -19.90 7.85 -13.47
N GLN A 241 -19.57 8.63 -12.44
CA GLN A 241 -19.70 10.10 -12.47
C GLN A 241 -18.87 10.78 -13.57
N TRP A 242 -17.87 10.10 -14.12
CA TRP A 242 -17.05 10.54 -15.25
C TRP A 242 -17.31 9.76 -16.55
N GLY A 243 -18.48 9.10 -16.67
CA GLY A 243 -18.83 8.22 -17.80
C GLY A 243 -18.36 6.79 -17.59
N ASP A 244 -18.28 6.02 -18.67
CA ASP A 244 -18.08 4.57 -18.62
C ASP A 244 -16.60 4.12 -18.70
N ASP A 245 -15.66 5.06 -18.76
CA ASP A 245 -14.23 4.79 -18.92
C ASP A 245 -13.54 4.53 -17.57
N TRP A 246 -14.00 3.49 -16.87
CA TRP A 246 -13.44 3.07 -15.59
C TRP A 246 -13.34 1.55 -15.44
N LEU A 247 -12.39 1.11 -14.63
CA LEU A 247 -12.17 -0.26 -14.20
C LEU A 247 -12.01 -0.29 -12.67
N LEU A 248 -12.68 -1.21 -12.03
CA LEU A 248 -12.48 -1.54 -10.62
C LEU A 248 -11.95 -2.97 -10.50
N ASN A 249 -10.82 -3.13 -9.82
CA ASN A 249 -10.28 -4.42 -9.41
C ASN A 249 -10.57 -4.63 -7.92
N LEU A 250 -11.46 -5.56 -7.60
CA LEU A 250 -11.69 -6.00 -6.22
C LEU A 250 -10.90 -7.29 -5.98
N ILE A 251 -9.83 -7.18 -5.23
CA ILE A 251 -9.02 -8.31 -4.79
C ILE A 251 -9.72 -8.96 -3.61
N SER A 252 -10.00 -10.26 -3.71
CA SER A 252 -10.63 -11.06 -2.66
C SER A 252 -9.65 -12.10 -2.14
N LEU A 253 -9.04 -11.82 -0.99
CA LEU A 253 -7.97 -12.66 -0.44
C LEU A 253 -8.50 -14.00 0.05
N GLY A 254 -9.62 -14.02 0.79
CA GLY A 254 -10.23 -15.24 1.30
C GLY A 254 -10.82 -16.14 0.21
N GLU A 255 -11.17 -15.57 -0.96
CA GLU A 255 -11.67 -16.31 -2.12
C GLU A 255 -10.55 -16.64 -3.12
N GLY A 256 -9.34 -16.09 -2.94
CA GLY A 256 -8.19 -16.32 -3.80
C GLY A 256 -8.39 -15.83 -5.25
N THR A 257 -9.16 -14.75 -5.46
CA THR A 257 -9.54 -14.26 -6.79
C THR A 257 -9.59 -12.73 -6.86
N SER A 258 -9.71 -12.21 -8.09
CA SER A 258 -10.04 -10.79 -8.32
C SER A 258 -11.33 -10.68 -9.13
N TYR A 259 -12.17 -9.72 -8.74
CA TYR A 259 -13.37 -9.35 -9.48
C TYR A 259 -13.11 -8.04 -10.23
N LEU A 260 -13.31 -8.05 -11.55
CA LEU A 260 -13.17 -6.87 -12.39
C LEU A 260 -14.55 -6.34 -12.79
N LEU A 261 -14.81 -5.08 -12.48
CA LEU A 261 -15.99 -4.35 -12.93
C LEU A 261 -15.54 -3.24 -13.87
N THR A 262 -16.27 -3.07 -14.97
CA THR A 262 -16.04 -1.97 -15.92
C THR A 262 -17.33 -1.22 -16.17
N GLY A 263 -17.24 0.09 -16.32
CA GLY A 263 -18.24 0.87 -17.03
C GLY A 263 -18.25 0.37 -18.47
N SER A 264 -19.42 0.21 -19.10
CA SER A 264 -19.56 -0.42 -20.39
C SER A 264 -19.01 0.45 -21.52
N PRO A 265 -17.85 0.17 -22.13
CA PRO A 265 -17.47 0.82 -23.38
C PRO A 265 -17.94 -0.04 -24.55
N GLY A 266 -18.80 0.45 -25.37
CA GLY A 266 -18.91 -0.04 -26.74
C GLY A 266 -20.03 -0.99 -27.10
N ASN A 267 -21.16 -0.93 -26.40
CA ASN A 267 -22.45 -1.19 -27.02
C ASN A 267 -23.48 -0.19 -26.46
N ALA A 268 -23.58 0.93 -27.11
CA ALA A 268 -24.47 2.07 -26.78
C ALA A 268 -25.98 1.72 -26.87
N ARG A 269 -26.42 0.58 -26.37
CA ARG A 269 -27.81 0.15 -26.45
C ARG A 269 -28.37 -0.55 -25.19
N ARG A 270 -27.65 -0.62 -24.05
CA ARG A 270 -28.30 -1.07 -22.80
C ARG A 270 -27.78 -0.28 -21.60
N PRO A 271 -28.62 0.53 -20.94
CA PRO A 271 -28.27 1.11 -19.65
C PRO A 271 -28.09 -0.03 -18.64
N GLY A 272 -26.95 -0.08 -17.96
CA GLY A 272 -26.74 -0.92 -16.80
C GLY A 272 -25.99 -2.25 -16.98
N CYS A 273 -25.28 -2.49 -18.09
CA CYS A 273 -24.50 -3.73 -18.24
C CYS A 273 -23.02 -3.55 -17.86
N CYS A 274 -22.75 -3.57 -16.55
CA CYS A 274 -21.38 -3.83 -16.10
C CYS A 274 -21.08 -5.32 -16.25
N THR A 275 -19.97 -5.64 -16.91
CA THR A 275 -19.54 -7.02 -17.05
C THR A 275 -18.78 -7.43 -15.78
N LEU A 276 -19.37 -8.29 -14.97
CA LEU A 276 -18.67 -8.94 -13.87
C LEU A 276 -17.85 -10.09 -14.45
N ALA A 277 -16.55 -9.93 -14.49
CA ALA A 277 -15.65 -11.02 -14.80
C ALA A 277 -14.92 -11.43 -13.52
N ALA A 278 -15.15 -12.65 -13.05
CA ALA A 278 -14.20 -13.28 -12.15
C ALA A 278 -12.99 -13.65 -12.99
N VAL A 279 -11.86 -13.01 -12.72
CA VAL A 279 -10.59 -13.41 -13.35
C VAL A 279 -9.97 -14.43 -12.41
N PRO A 280 -10.06 -15.73 -12.76
CA PRO A 280 -9.24 -16.68 -12.05
C PRO A 280 -7.79 -16.26 -12.21
N ALA A 281 -7.04 -16.32 -11.13
CA ALA A 281 -5.64 -16.05 -11.13
C ALA A 281 -4.98 -16.67 -12.36
N CYS A 282 -4.22 -15.85 -13.08
CA CYS A 282 -3.34 -16.17 -14.20
C CYS A 282 -3.31 -17.65 -14.60
N GLY A 283 -3.48 -18.00 -15.88
CA GLY A 283 -3.61 -19.36 -16.39
C GLY A 283 -2.52 -20.38 -16.06
N HIS A 284 -1.57 -20.03 -15.17
CA HIS A 284 -0.55 -20.93 -14.62
C HIS A 284 -0.49 -20.97 -13.10
N CYS A 285 -1.32 -20.19 -12.38
CA CYS A 285 -1.41 -20.24 -10.92
C CYS A 285 -2.89 -20.09 -10.50
N PRO A 286 -3.69 -21.14 -10.50
CA PRO A 286 -5.06 -21.09 -9.98
C PRO A 286 -5.03 -20.70 -8.49
N GLY A 287 -5.87 -19.76 -8.09
CA GLY A 287 -6.03 -19.34 -6.70
C GLY A 287 -5.17 -18.13 -6.26
N ARG A 288 -4.82 -17.21 -7.16
CA ARG A 288 -4.06 -16.01 -6.81
C ARG A 288 -4.76 -14.71 -7.27
N PRO A 289 -4.91 -13.71 -6.40
CA PRO A 289 -5.36 -12.37 -6.77
C PRO A 289 -4.41 -11.67 -7.76
N ILE A 290 -4.94 -10.74 -8.56
CA ILE A 290 -4.17 -9.99 -9.57
C ILE A 290 -4.13 -8.50 -9.16
N LEU A 291 -2.92 -7.92 -9.08
CA LEU A 291 -2.74 -6.51 -8.81
C LEU A 291 -2.95 -5.63 -10.05
N ARG A 292 -3.35 -4.36 -9.83
CA ARG A 292 -3.46 -3.32 -10.86
C ARG A 292 -2.20 -3.21 -11.72
N LYS A 293 -1.00 -3.22 -11.10
CA LYS A 293 0.29 -3.19 -11.81
C LYS A 293 0.47 -4.34 -12.80
N GLU A 294 -0.07 -5.52 -12.49
CA GLU A 294 -0.02 -6.69 -13.39
C GLU A 294 -1.05 -6.58 -14.53
N LEU A 295 -2.24 -6.08 -14.22
CA LEU A 295 -3.27 -5.83 -15.23
C LEU A 295 -2.81 -4.78 -16.24
N LEU A 296 -2.16 -3.70 -15.77
CA LEU A 296 -1.58 -2.67 -16.63
C LEU A 296 -0.49 -3.23 -17.55
N ARG A 297 0.43 -4.06 -17.03
CA ARG A 297 1.45 -4.72 -17.85
C ARG A 297 0.84 -5.63 -18.91
N LYS A 298 -0.19 -6.39 -18.59
CA LYS A 298 -0.91 -7.26 -19.56
C LYS A 298 -1.65 -6.44 -20.61
N GLY A 299 -2.29 -5.34 -20.21
CA GLY A 299 -2.95 -4.41 -21.15
C GLY A 299 -1.98 -3.76 -22.13
N LEU A 300 -0.78 -3.41 -21.68
CA LEU A 300 0.30 -2.89 -22.54
C LEU A 300 0.87 -3.98 -23.48
N ALA A 301 1.00 -5.24 -23.01
CA ALA A 301 1.48 -6.35 -23.82
C ALA A 301 0.53 -6.69 -24.97
N LEU A 302 -0.78 -6.54 -24.78
CA LEU A 302 -1.78 -6.76 -25.84
C LEU A 302 -1.72 -5.72 -26.96
N GLN A 303 -1.21 -4.51 -26.70
CA GLN A 303 -0.98 -3.49 -27.73
C GLN A 303 0.25 -3.80 -28.61
N ALA A 304 1.27 -4.44 -28.04
CA ALA A 304 2.50 -4.77 -28.76
C ALA A 304 2.36 -5.96 -29.73
N THR A 305 1.26 -6.72 -29.65
CA THR A 305 0.99 -7.91 -30.45
C THR A 305 -0.07 -7.70 -31.54
N SER A 306 -0.64 -6.50 -31.64
CA SER A 306 -1.61 -6.08 -32.69
C SER A 306 -0.97 -5.13 -33.69
#